data_48725392ca3ecd37a9888979d0b751b2
#
_entry.id   48725392ca3ecd37a9888979d0b751b2
#
_cell.length_a   1.000
_cell.length_b   1.000
_cell.length_c   1.000
_cell.angle_alpha   90.00
_cell.angle_beta   90.00
_cell.angle_gamma   90.00
#
_symmetry.space_group_name_H-M   'P 1'
#
loop_
_entity.id
_entity.type
_entity.pdbx_description
1 polymer ?
#
loop_
_entity_poly.entity_id
_entity_poly.type
_entity_poly.pdbx_seq_one_letter_code
_entity_poly.pdbx_strand_id
1 'polypeptide(L)'
;MPEPPRRWETRDESVAYSCPGFDVITQTVRLPDGTETDFDYLSEPPSVAILPFTPDGAVVTTQEWRQAVERWVTGVPVGGVESSDADLSAAAHRELAEETGYEAETIDPLCTVEPANGLADSLLHLFVARDCRQTGDQSLDHDETIRVRERPYDDLKRAVLDGEIRDGRPVLAVSYYELAGPAD
;
A
#
# COMPACT_ATOMS: atom_id res chain seq x y z
N MET A 1 30.17 -26.76 -4.44
CA MET A 1 29.69 -26.19 -3.17
C MET A 1 28.89 -24.94 -3.53
N PRO A 2 27.71 -24.66 -2.96
CA PRO A 2 27.07 -23.41 -3.18
C PRO A 2 28.00 -22.28 -2.72
N GLU A 3 28.14 -21.22 -3.53
CA GLU A 3 28.86 -20.01 -3.08
C GLU A 3 28.21 -19.50 -1.78
N PRO A 4 29.00 -19.05 -0.80
CA PRO A 4 28.45 -18.42 0.38
C PRO A 4 27.63 -17.20 -0.05
N PRO A 5 26.49 -16.94 0.61
CA PRO A 5 25.67 -15.80 0.26
C PRO A 5 26.49 -14.51 0.39
N ARG A 6 26.58 -13.76 -0.71
CA ARG A 6 27.25 -12.44 -0.77
C ARG A 6 26.33 -11.38 -0.14
N ARG A 7 26.06 -11.49 1.15
CA ARG A 7 25.28 -10.49 1.89
C ARG A 7 26.22 -9.47 2.54
N TRP A 8 25.70 -8.29 2.69
CA TRP A 8 26.38 -7.20 3.41
C TRP A 8 26.26 -7.43 4.92
N GLU A 9 27.20 -6.92 5.66
CA GLU A 9 27.24 -7.00 7.11
C GLU A 9 27.04 -5.61 7.69
N THR A 10 25.92 -5.38 8.40
CA THR A 10 25.68 -4.12 9.12
C THR A 10 26.67 -4.02 10.28
N ARG A 11 27.39 -2.92 10.35
CA ARG A 11 28.38 -2.58 11.39
C ARG A 11 27.81 -1.63 12.41
N ASP A 12 27.08 -0.63 11.94
CA ASP A 12 26.45 0.40 12.76
C ASP A 12 25.14 0.84 12.12
N GLU A 13 24.23 1.37 12.93
CA GLU A 13 22.94 1.87 12.49
C GLU A 13 22.52 3.08 13.30
N SER A 14 21.96 4.08 12.63
CA SER A 14 21.42 5.28 13.27
C SER A 14 20.24 5.85 12.48
N VAL A 15 19.35 6.58 13.18
CA VAL A 15 18.29 7.36 12.55
C VAL A 15 18.86 8.72 12.11
N ALA A 16 18.97 8.94 10.81
CA ALA A 16 19.45 10.20 10.25
C ALA A 16 18.36 11.29 10.23
N TYR A 17 17.11 10.91 10.03
CA TYR A 17 15.96 11.81 10.04
C TYR A 17 14.72 11.04 10.47
N SER A 18 13.80 11.71 11.18
CA SER A 18 12.52 11.12 11.62
C SER A 18 11.37 12.10 11.38
N CYS A 19 10.25 11.59 10.89
CA CYS A 19 8.99 12.32 10.77
C CYS A 19 7.81 11.37 11.03
N PRO A 20 6.57 11.85 11.16
CA PRO A 20 5.43 11.00 11.47
C PRO A 20 5.19 9.84 10.49
N GLY A 21 5.59 9.98 9.22
CA GLY A 21 5.33 8.98 8.19
C GLY A 21 6.45 7.95 7.99
N PHE A 22 7.71 8.28 8.32
CA PHE A 22 8.86 7.39 8.11
C PHE A 22 10.11 7.88 8.83
N ASP A 23 11.06 6.97 8.98
CA ASP A 23 12.42 7.27 9.38
C ASP A 23 13.39 7.10 8.20
N VAL A 24 14.45 7.91 8.13
CA VAL A 24 15.61 7.65 7.29
C VAL A 24 16.66 6.98 8.16
N ILE A 25 16.99 5.73 7.82
CA ILE A 25 17.99 4.95 8.51
C ILE A 25 19.29 4.99 7.73
N THR A 26 20.39 5.32 8.41
CA THR A 26 21.74 5.19 7.87
C THR A 26 22.42 3.97 8.51
N GLN A 27 22.85 3.03 7.69
CA GLN A 27 23.66 1.89 8.10
C GLN A 27 25.08 2.02 7.54
N THR A 28 26.11 1.89 8.38
CA THR A 28 27.45 1.58 7.90
C THR A 28 27.52 0.08 7.63
N VAL A 29 27.75 -0.30 6.39
CA VAL A 29 27.75 -1.70 5.94
C VAL A 29 29.11 -2.10 5.39
N ARG A 30 29.47 -3.37 5.60
CA ARG A 30 30.63 -3.99 5.00
C ARG A 30 30.20 -4.86 3.82
N LEU A 31 30.74 -4.54 2.66
CA LEU A 31 30.52 -5.26 1.42
C LEU A 31 31.30 -6.59 1.38
N PRO A 32 30.95 -7.54 0.48
CA PRO A 32 31.64 -8.82 0.36
C PRO A 32 33.13 -8.72 0.01
N ASP A 33 33.56 -7.62 -0.59
CA ASP A 33 34.99 -7.36 -0.89
C ASP A 33 35.76 -6.77 0.29
N GLY A 34 35.07 -6.52 1.42
CA GLY A 34 35.64 -5.94 2.64
C GLY A 34 35.58 -4.41 2.71
N THR A 35 35.09 -3.74 1.67
CA THR A 35 34.88 -2.28 1.67
C THR A 35 33.76 -1.90 2.63
N GLU A 36 33.92 -0.80 3.36
CA GLU A 36 32.87 -0.21 4.18
C GLU A 36 32.28 1.01 3.47
N THR A 37 30.97 1.16 3.53
CA THR A 37 30.22 2.28 2.95
C THR A 37 28.94 2.52 3.74
N ASP A 38 28.36 3.71 3.62
CA ASP A 38 27.05 4.00 4.18
C ASP A 38 25.97 3.64 3.18
N PHE A 39 24.85 3.16 3.71
CA PHE A 39 23.63 2.82 2.99
C PHE A 39 22.43 3.42 3.72
N ASP A 40 21.69 4.27 3.00
CA ASP A 40 20.49 4.93 3.53
C ASP A 40 19.24 4.28 2.96
N TYR A 41 18.24 4.09 3.82
CA TYR A 41 16.92 3.62 3.40
C TYR A 41 15.81 4.24 4.22
N LEU A 42 14.56 4.16 3.71
CA LEU A 42 13.35 4.56 4.42
C LEU A 42 12.83 3.38 5.24
N SER A 43 12.58 3.60 6.52
CA SER A 43 11.87 2.66 7.37
C SER A 43 10.45 3.18 7.58
N GLU A 44 9.47 2.40 7.11
CA GLU A 44 8.06 2.75 7.12
C GLU A 44 7.23 1.65 7.79
N PRO A 45 6.17 2.01 8.53
CA PRO A 45 5.20 1.01 8.97
C PRO A 45 4.60 0.25 7.78
N PRO A 46 4.21 -1.02 7.96
CA PRO A 46 3.45 -1.74 6.95
C PRO A 46 2.17 -1.00 6.60
N SER A 47 1.72 -1.15 5.36
CA SER A 47 0.46 -0.56 4.89
C SER A 47 -0.45 -1.61 4.26
N VAL A 48 -1.75 -1.31 4.24
CA VAL A 48 -2.78 -2.09 3.57
C VAL A 48 -3.34 -1.31 2.39
N ALA A 49 -3.65 -2.00 1.29
CA ALA A 49 -4.39 -1.42 0.17
C ALA A 49 -5.53 -2.36 -0.21
N ILE A 50 -6.71 -1.81 -0.41
CA ILE A 50 -7.94 -2.57 -0.53
C ILE A 50 -8.55 -2.36 -1.92
N LEU A 51 -8.89 -3.43 -2.64
CA LEU A 51 -9.69 -3.40 -3.86
C LEU A 51 -11.15 -3.73 -3.51
N PRO A 52 -12.01 -2.70 -3.30
CA PRO A 52 -13.33 -2.90 -2.72
C PRO A 52 -14.40 -2.97 -3.80
N PHE A 53 -15.13 -4.09 -3.83
CA PHE A 53 -16.26 -4.33 -4.74
C PHE A 53 -17.59 -4.14 -4.04
N THR A 54 -18.48 -3.37 -4.65
CA THR A 54 -19.89 -3.26 -4.26
C THR A 54 -20.68 -4.50 -4.68
N PRO A 55 -21.89 -4.74 -4.14
CA PRO A 55 -22.71 -5.90 -4.50
C PRO A 55 -23.11 -5.99 -5.97
N ASP A 56 -23.12 -4.87 -6.69
CA ASP A 56 -23.39 -4.80 -8.13
C ASP A 56 -22.11 -4.88 -8.99
N GLY A 57 -20.94 -5.08 -8.37
CA GLY A 57 -19.66 -5.28 -9.05
C GLY A 57 -18.93 -4.01 -9.45
N ALA A 58 -19.38 -2.84 -9.00
CA ALA A 58 -18.59 -1.63 -9.12
C ALA A 58 -17.41 -1.66 -8.12
N VAL A 59 -16.39 -0.83 -8.37
CA VAL A 59 -15.25 -0.66 -7.46
C VAL A 59 -15.29 0.71 -6.84
N VAL A 60 -15.10 0.77 -5.51
CA VAL A 60 -14.95 2.01 -4.78
C VAL A 60 -13.50 2.48 -4.94
N THR A 61 -13.32 3.67 -5.52
CA THR A 61 -12.02 4.29 -5.76
C THR A 61 -11.90 5.60 -5.02
N THR A 62 -10.68 5.98 -4.69
CA THR A 62 -10.34 7.25 -4.09
C THR A 62 -9.73 8.20 -5.12
N GLN A 63 -9.99 9.50 -4.99
CA GLN A 63 -9.21 10.55 -5.63
C GLN A 63 -8.61 11.40 -4.52
N GLU A 64 -7.29 11.38 -4.40
CA GLU A 64 -6.56 12.06 -3.36
C GLU A 64 -5.56 13.06 -3.93
N TRP A 65 -5.38 14.20 -3.24
CA TRP A 65 -4.30 15.12 -3.54
C TRP A 65 -2.99 14.60 -2.98
N ARG A 66 -2.04 14.28 -3.85
CA ARG A 66 -0.70 13.83 -3.43
C ARG A 66 0.33 14.93 -3.62
N GLN A 67 0.76 15.53 -2.50
CA GLN A 67 1.67 16.66 -2.49
C GLN A 67 3.01 16.35 -3.17
N ALA A 68 3.55 15.15 -3.01
CA ALA A 68 4.84 14.78 -3.61
C ALA A 68 4.85 14.81 -5.15
N VAL A 69 3.69 14.65 -5.77
CA VAL A 69 3.51 14.69 -7.24
C VAL A 69 2.65 15.87 -7.70
N GLU A 70 2.19 16.71 -6.77
CA GLU A 70 1.42 17.95 -6.98
C GLU A 70 0.20 17.76 -7.90
N ARG A 71 -0.54 16.66 -7.69
CA ARG A 71 -1.74 16.36 -8.50
C ARG A 71 -2.74 15.47 -7.76
N TRP A 72 -3.97 15.49 -8.25
CA TRP A 72 -4.97 14.49 -7.88
C TRP A 72 -4.60 13.13 -8.47
N VAL A 73 -4.59 12.11 -7.62
CA VAL A 73 -4.29 10.72 -7.99
C VAL A 73 -5.52 9.87 -7.75
N THR A 74 -5.89 9.08 -8.75
CA THR A 74 -6.92 8.05 -8.58
C THR A 74 -6.26 6.79 -8.04
N GLY A 75 -6.82 6.25 -6.97
CA GLY A 75 -6.32 5.10 -6.24
C GLY A 75 -7.44 4.20 -5.72
N VAL A 76 -7.04 3.35 -4.81
CA VAL A 76 -7.89 2.54 -3.94
C VAL A 76 -7.64 2.96 -2.50
N PRO A 77 -8.50 2.63 -1.51
CA PRO A 77 -8.24 2.91 -0.10
C PRO A 77 -6.91 2.30 0.36
N VAL A 78 -6.09 3.10 1.05
CA VAL A 78 -4.73 2.70 1.48
C VAL A 78 -4.32 3.45 2.73
N GLY A 79 -3.96 2.74 3.77
CA GLY A 79 -3.38 3.38 4.95
C GLY A 79 -2.44 2.50 5.74
N GLY A 80 -1.89 3.06 6.80
CA GLY A 80 -0.91 2.41 7.66
C GLY A 80 -1.53 1.38 8.61
N VAL A 81 -0.79 0.34 8.93
CA VAL A 81 -1.16 -0.59 10.01
C VAL A 81 -0.83 0.07 11.34
N GLU A 82 -1.81 0.18 12.21
CA GLU A 82 -1.67 0.75 13.53
C GLU A 82 -1.45 -0.31 14.62
N SER A 83 -0.83 0.09 15.71
CA SER A 83 -0.65 -0.79 16.87
C SER A 83 -1.97 -1.20 17.56
N SER A 84 -3.06 -0.49 17.31
CA SER A 84 -4.42 -0.77 17.76
C SER A 84 -5.12 -1.84 16.93
N ASP A 85 -4.65 -2.10 15.69
CA ASP A 85 -5.24 -3.10 14.80
C ASP A 85 -4.96 -4.51 15.33
N ALA A 86 -6.00 -5.34 15.43
CA ALA A 86 -5.87 -6.71 15.91
C ALA A 86 -5.05 -7.58 14.93
N ASP A 87 -5.17 -7.30 13.64
CA ASP A 87 -4.45 -7.94 12.53
C ASP A 87 -4.55 -7.08 11.26
N LEU A 88 -3.95 -7.54 10.17
CA LEU A 88 -3.96 -6.83 8.88
C LEU A 88 -5.36 -6.68 8.27
N SER A 89 -6.27 -7.63 8.55
CA SER A 89 -7.65 -7.54 8.08
C SER A 89 -8.41 -6.46 8.83
N ALA A 90 -8.16 -6.31 10.14
CA ALA A 90 -8.72 -5.21 10.95
C ALA A 90 -8.25 -3.85 10.43
N ALA A 91 -6.96 -3.70 10.12
CA ALA A 91 -6.43 -2.50 9.48
C ALA A 91 -7.14 -2.21 8.15
N ALA A 92 -7.34 -3.23 7.29
CA ALA A 92 -8.01 -3.07 6.01
C ALA A 92 -9.49 -2.66 6.16
N HIS A 93 -10.21 -3.20 7.15
CA HIS A 93 -11.58 -2.78 7.46
C HIS A 93 -11.63 -1.33 7.96
N ARG A 94 -10.72 -0.94 8.85
CA ARG A 94 -10.64 0.42 9.40
C ARG A 94 -10.37 1.43 8.27
N GLU A 95 -9.33 1.22 7.48
CA GLU A 95 -8.94 2.13 6.39
C GLU A 95 -10.04 2.27 5.32
N LEU A 96 -10.71 1.17 4.95
CA LEU A 96 -11.85 1.22 4.04
C LEU A 96 -12.96 2.12 4.59
N ALA A 97 -13.29 1.97 5.87
CA ALA A 97 -14.35 2.76 6.51
C ALA A 97 -13.93 4.24 6.66
N GLU A 98 -12.73 4.52 7.13
CA GLU A 98 -12.22 5.87 7.38
C GLU A 98 -12.09 6.68 6.09
N GLU A 99 -11.43 6.14 5.06
CA GLU A 99 -11.21 6.85 3.81
C GLU A 99 -12.47 6.94 2.92
N THR A 100 -13.41 5.99 3.04
CA THR A 100 -14.53 5.93 2.08
C THR A 100 -15.93 5.97 2.68
N GLY A 101 -16.09 5.65 3.96
CA GLY A 101 -17.40 5.45 4.58
C GLY A 101 -18.06 4.12 4.18
N TYR A 102 -17.32 3.20 3.53
CA TYR A 102 -17.81 1.88 3.15
C TYR A 102 -17.35 0.81 4.13
N GLU A 103 -18.22 -0.16 4.38
CA GLU A 103 -17.89 -1.39 5.11
C GLU A 103 -18.06 -2.59 4.18
N ALA A 104 -17.20 -3.57 4.31
CA ALA A 104 -17.24 -4.81 3.54
C ALA A 104 -17.85 -5.95 4.34
N GLU A 105 -18.58 -6.86 3.67
CA GLU A 105 -19.02 -8.12 4.29
C GLU A 105 -17.82 -9.07 4.48
N THR A 106 -16.90 -9.12 3.50
CA THR A 106 -15.66 -9.91 3.58
C THR A 106 -14.47 -9.11 3.09
N ILE A 107 -13.31 -9.33 3.72
CA ILE A 107 -12.02 -8.84 3.28
C ILE A 107 -11.04 -10.02 3.27
N ASP A 108 -10.54 -10.35 2.08
CA ASP A 108 -9.63 -11.47 1.87
C ASP A 108 -8.23 -10.97 1.46
N PRO A 109 -7.14 -11.55 1.99
CA PRO A 109 -5.79 -11.19 1.58
C PRO A 109 -5.55 -11.61 0.13
N LEU A 110 -4.94 -10.73 -0.66
CA LEU A 110 -4.58 -10.99 -2.04
C LEU A 110 -3.10 -11.35 -2.17
N CYS A 111 -2.22 -10.49 -1.67
CA CYS A 111 -0.77 -10.74 -1.58
C CYS A 111 -0.08 -9.71 -0.68
N THR A 112 1.21 -9.95 -0.41
CA THR A 112 2.11 -8.99 0.21
C THR A 112 3.27 -8.73 -0.75
N VAL A 113 3.64 -7.47 -0.91
CA VAL A 113 4.74 -7.05 -1.78
C VAL A 113 5.67 -6.07 -1.06
N GLU A 114 6.91 -6.00 -1.53
CA GLU A 114 7.90 -4.98 -1.19
C GLU A 114 7.93 -3.95 -2.33
N PRO A 115 7.17 -2.85 -2.25
CA PRO A 115 6.96 -1.97 -3.41
C PRO A 115 8.23 -1.25 -3.87
N ALA A 116 9.22 -1.09 -2.98
CA ALA A 116 10.43 -0.32 -3.23
C ALA A 116 11.64 -0.86 -2.46
N ASN A 117 11.89 -2.18 -2.45
CA ASN A 117 12.91 -2.83 -1.62
C ASN A 117 14.37 -2.41 -1.87
N GLY A 118 14.63 -1.59 -2.87
CA GLY A 118 15.92 -0.92 -3.07
C GLY A 118 16.03 0.44 -2.37
N LEU A 119 14.93 0.93 -1.77
CA LEU A 119 14.85 2.25 -1.15
C LEU A 119 14.21 2.21 0.23
N ALA A 120 13.31 1.28 0.50
CA ALA A 120 12.53 1.19 1.74
C ALA A 120 12.39 -0.26 2.19
N ASP A 121 12.17 -0.45 3.48
CA ASP A 121 11.83 -1.75 4.10
C ASP A 121 10.32 -2.01 4.18
N SER A 122 9.53 -1.11 3.63
CA SER A 122 8.07 -1.13 3.71
C SER A 122 7.44 -2.38 3.08
N LEU A 123 6.37 -2.87 3.71
CA LEU A 123 5.52 -3.93 3.20
C LEU A 123 4.15 -3.36 2.84
N LEU A 124 3.66 -3.71 1.65
CA LEU A 124 2.31 -3.41 1.21
C LEU A 124 1.49 -4.70 1.16
N HIS A 125 0.45 -4.77 1.99
CA HIS A 125 -0.49 -5.88 2.04
C HIS A 125 -1.72 -5.54 1.21
N LEU A 126 -1.97 -6.30 0.15
CA LEU A 126 -3.10 -6.10 -0.76
C LEU A 126 -4.27 -6.99 -0.35
N PHE A 127 -5.45 -6.42 -0.34
CA PHE A 127 -6.71 -7.08 0.00
C PHE A 127 -7.75 -6.90 -1.10
N VAL A 128 -8.67 -7.83 -1.21
CA VAL A 128 -9.93 -7.67 -1.92
C VAL A 128 -11.07 -7.64 -0.92
N ALA A 129 -11.94 -6.63 -1.02
CA ALA A 129 -13.13 -6.51 -0.20
C ALA A 129 -14.38 -6.73 -1.06
N ARG A 130 -15.37 -7.42 -0.53
CA ARG A 130 -16.60 -7.76 -1.26
C ARG A 130 -17.83 -7.29 -0.51
N ASP A 131 -18.90 -7.10 -1.29
CA ASP A 131 -20.20 -6.62 -0.80
C ASP A 131 -20.09 -5.33 0.03
N CYS A 132 -19.21 -4.44 -0.46
CA CYS A 132 -18.96 -3.15 0.16
C CYS A 132 -20.20 -2.25 0.04
N ARG A 133 -20.65 -1.68 1.15
CA ARG A 133 -21.79 -0.77 1.22
C ARG A 133 -21.42 0.48 1.98
N GLN A 134 -21.88 1.62 1.50
CA GLN A 134 -21.74 2.86 2.26
C GLN A 134 -22.64 2.81 3.50
N THR A 135 -22.01 2.85 4.67
CA THR A 135 -22.68 2.78 5.97
C THR A 135 -22.50 4.06 6.79
N GLY A 136 -21.54 4.91 6.41
CA GLY A 136 -21.22 6.12 7.13
C GLY A 136 -20.62 7.21 6.25
N ASP A 137 -20.16 8.26 6.90
CA ASP A 137 -19.35 9.32 6.32
C ASP A 137 -17.85 8.98 6.47
N GLN A 138 -17.00 9.60 5.65
CA GLN A 138 -15.56 9.53 5.79
C GLN A 138 -15.10 10.11 7.14
N SER A 139 -14.04 9.57 7.71
CA SER A 139 -13.36 10.05 8.91
C SER A 139 -11.88 10.26 8.61
N LEU A 140 -11.60 11.23 7.75
CA LEU A 140 -10.25 11.51 7.25
C LEU A 140 -9.35 12.14 8.30
N ASP A 141 -8.06 11.86 8.20
CA ASP A 141 -7.04 12.57 8.95
C ASP A 141 -6.95 14.04 8.48
N HIS A 142 -6.37 14.89 9.33
CA HIS A 142 -6.35 16.35 9.10
C HIS A 142 -5.57 16.77 7.84
N ASP A 143 -4.67 15.96 7.36
CA ASP A 143 -3.82 16.16 6.19
C ASP A 143 -4.27 15.35 4.96
N GLU A 144 -5.40 14.66 5.07
CA GLU A 144 -6.01 13.93 3.97
C GLU A 144 -7.06 14.75 3.24
N THR A 145 -7.05 14.62 1.92
CA THR A 145 -8.06 15.21 1.05
C THR A 145 -8.48 14.17 0.02
N ILE A 146 -9.54 13.42 0.35
CA ILE A 146 -9.99 12.26 -0.41
C ILE A 146 -11.43 12.48 -0.90
N ARG A 147 -11.68 12.14 -2.17
CA ARG A 147 -13.00 12.05 -2.78
C ARG A 147 -13.26 10.60 -3.17
N VAL A 148 -14.42 10.09 -2.82
CA VAL A 148 -14.83 8.71 -3.12
C VAL A 148 -15.67 8.67 -4.40
N ARG A 149 -15.45 7.63 -5.22
CA ARG A 149 -16.25 7.37 -6.41
C ARG A 149 -16.40 5.88 -6.63
N GLU A 150 -17.61 5.47 -6.94
CA GLU A 150 -17.84 4.16 -7.55
C GLU A 150 -17.60 4.25 -9.06
N ARG A 151 -17.05 3.20 -9.62
CA ARG A 151 -16.83 3.06 -11.08
C ARG A 151 -16.91 1.58 -11.50
N PRO A 152 -17.27 1.29 -12.76
CA PRO A 152 -17.17 -0.06 -13.29
C PRO A 152 -15.74 -0.60 -13.16
N TYR A 153 -15.58 -1.85 -12.73
CA TYR A 153 -14.24 -2.46 -12.59
C TYR A 153 -13.45 -2.46 -13.90
N ASP A 154 -14.12 -2.71 -15.04
CA ASP A 154 -13.47 -2.66 -16.36
C ASP A 154 -12.91 -1.28 -16.71
N ASP A 155 -13.50 -0.20 -16.20
CA ASP A 155 -12.98 1.15 -16.41
C ASP A 155 -11.73 1.39 -15.55
N LEU A 156 -11.68 0.88 -14.32
CA LEU A 156 -10.48 0.91 -13.48
C LEU A 156 -9.34 0.13 -14.16
N LYS A 157 -9.63 -1.09 -14.61
CA LYS A 157 -8.68 -1.95 -15.30
C LYS A 157 -8.12 -1.29 -16.58
N ARG A 158 -8.99 -0.69 -17.37
CA ARG A 158 -8.58 0.04 -18.57
C ARG A 158 -7.69 1.23 -18.23
N ALA A 159 -8.05 2.03 -17.24
CA ALA A 159 -7.25 3.18 -16.80
C ALA A 159 -5.84 2.76 -16.28
N VAL A 160 -5.72 1.57 -15.67
CA VAL A 160 -4.42 0.98 -15.31
C VAL A 160 -3.63 0.59 -16.57
N LEU A 161 -4.26 -0.13 -17.52
CA LEU A 161 -3.59 -0.59 -18.75
C LEU A 161 -3.15 0.57 -19.65
N ASP A 162 -3.93 1.64 -19.73
CA ASP A 162 -3.65 2.81 -20.54
C ASP A 162 -2.65 3.77 -19.85
N GLY A 163 -2.23 3.48 -18.61
CA GLY A 163 -1.27 4.28 -17.85
C GLY A 163 -1.83 5.61 -17.34
N GLU A 164 -3.15 5.76 -17.29
CA GLU A 164 -3.80 6.91 -16.65
C GLU A 164 -3.62 6.83 -15.13
N ILE A 165 -3.74 5.62 -14.56
CA ILE A 165 -3.42 5.33 -13.17
C ILE A 165 -1.98 4.86 -13.10
N ARG A 166 -1.14 5.64 -12.38
CA ARG A 166 0.30 5.39 -12.25
C ARG A 166 0.73 5.07 -10.82
N ASP A 167 -0.17 5.20 -9.86
CA ASP A 167 0.08 4.76 -8.48
C ASP A 167 0.25 3.24 -8.48
N GLY A 168 1.37 2.76 -7.92
CA GLY A 168 1.68 1.34 -7.89
C GLY A 168 0.68 0.49 -7.10
N ARG A 169 0.02 1.07 -6.09
CA ARG A 169 -0.91 0.35 -5.21
C ARG A 169 -2.14 -0.16 -5.95
N PRO A 170 -2.95 0.66 -6.64
CA PRO A 170 -4.05 0.17 -7.46
C PRO A 170 -3.59 -0.67 -8.65
N VAL A 171 -2.43 -0.34 -9.25
CA VAL A 171 -1.85 -1.15 -10.34
C VAL A 171 -1.55 -2.57 -9.87
N LEU A 172 -0.92 -2.73 -8.71
CA LEU A 172 -0.63 -4.05 -8.12
C LEU A 172 -1.91 -4.76 -7.71
N ALA A 173 -2.87 -4.08 -7.05
CA ALA A 173 -4.12 -4.67 -6.63
C ALA A 173 -4.91 -5.24 -7.81
N VAL A 174 -5.08 -4.46 -8.88
CA VAL A 174 -5.75 -4.91 -10.11
C VAL A 174 -4.99 -6.06 -10.78
N SER A 175 -3.66 -5.94 -10.88
CA SER A 175 -2.83 -6.96 -11.52
C SER A 175 -2.90 -8.30 -10.79
N TYR A 176 -2.77 -8.30 -9.46
CA TYR A 176 -2.85 -9.54 -8.68
C TYR A 176 -4.27 -10.12 -8.68
N TYR A 177 -5.30 -9.28 -8.62
CA TYR A 177 -6.67 -9.75 -8.71
C TYR A 177 -6.95 -10.46 -10.04
N GLU A 178 -6.50 -9.91 -11.17
CA GLU A 178 -6.63 -10.53 -12.49
C GLU A 178 -5.79 -11.83 -12.62
N LEU A 179 -4.58 -11.84 -12.05
CA LEU A 179 -3.70 -13.02 -12.10
C LEU A 179 -4.17 -14.16 -11.20
N ALA A 180 -4.76 -13.84 -10.05
CA ALA A 180 -5.33 -14.85 -9.15
C ALA A 180 -6.60 -15.50 -9.74
N GLY A 181 -7.25 -14.80 -10.65
CA GLY A 181 -8.59 -15.17 -11.14
C GLY A 181 -9.69 -14.86 -10.11
N PRO A 182 -10.94 -14.79 -10.53
CA PRO A 182 -12.04 -14.69 -9.57
C PRO A 182 -11.98 -15.91 -8.64
N ALA A 183 -11.97 -15.65 -7.33
CA ALA A 183 -12.16 -16.72 -6.36
C ALA A 183 -13.54 -17.34 -6.58
N ASP A 184 -13.59 -18.65 -6.85
CA ASP A 184 -14.81 -19.44 -7.02
C ASP A 184 -15.70 -19.40 -5.77
#